data_d16ce3cdfe0f16d581cc3dcfc0df4c44
#
_entry.id   d16ce3cdfe0f16d581cc3dcfc0df4c44
#
_cell.length_a   1.000
_cell.length_b   1.000
_cell.length_c   1.000
_cell.angle_alpha   90.00
_cell.angle_beta   90.00
_cell.angle_gamma   90.00
#
_symmetry.space_group_name_H-M   'P 1'
#
loop_
_entity.id
_entity.type
_entity.pdbx_description
1 polymer ?
#
loop_
_entity_poly.entity_id
_entity_poly.type
_entity_poly.pdbx_seq_one_letter_code
_entity_poly.pdbx_strand_id
1 'polypeptide(L)'
;DIRKGHECWSPKSCKLLDVDPAHLAEIVDCTANVGGLTAKAAKELGLKEGTPVFGGGGDASLIGVGAGSVGLGETHIYSGTSGWVSTVVDKSVVDASAMIAAITGAQKDKFNYFAELETAGKCLEWVKEHLALDEIGIFLQKTHVAESKESVYTSLYDYLSKIIDETPAGSGGVI
;
A
#
# COMPACT_ATOMS: atom_id res chain seq x y z
N ASP A 1 0.39 -20.17 -7.28
CA ASP A 1 0.39 -19.72 -8.67
C ASP A 1 -0.82 -18.81 -8.89
N ILE A 2 -0.61 -17.60 -9.39
CA ILE A 2 -1.66 -16.59 -9.61
C ILE A 2 -2.23 -16.61 -11.03
N ARG A 3 -1.74 -17.49 -11.89
CA ARG A 3 -2.24 -17.59 -13.25
C ARG A 3 -3.66 -18.15 -13.23
N LYS A 4 -4.53 -17.55 -14.04
CA LYS A 4 -5.93 -17.97 -14.13
C LYS A 4 -6.07 -19.47 -14.41
N GLY A 5 -6.84 -20.18 -13.58
CA GLY A 5 -7.00 -21.62 -13.62
C GLY A 5 -5.84 -22.43 -13.04
N HIS A 6 -4.88 -21.77 -12.41
CA HIS A 6 -3.74 -22.37 -11.74
C HIS A 6 -3.59 -21.88 -10.29
N GLU A 7 -4.64 -21.31 -9.71
CA GLU A 7 -4.68 -20.79 -8.35
C GLU A 7 -4.56 -21.93 -7.34
N CYS A 8 -3.32 -22.34 -7.08
CA CYS A 8 -3.02 -23.44 -6.15
C CYS A 8 -1.63 -23.24 -5.50
N TRP A 9 -1.42 -23.93 -4.41
CA TRP A 9 -0.07 -24.12 -3.88
C TRP A 9 0.79 -24.85 -4.90
N SER A 10 1.99 -24.35 -5.17
CA SER A 10 2.88 -24.95 -6.17
C SER A 10 3.42 -26.28 -5.68
N PRO A 11 3.09 -27.44 -6.31
CA PRO A 11 3.63 -28.73 -5.90
C PRO A 11 5.16 -28.78 -5.96
N LYS A 12 5.75 -28.07 -6.94
CA LYS A 12 7.19 -27.97 -7.10
C LYS A 12 7.83 -27.23 -5.91
N SER A 13 7.23 -26.11 -5.49
CA SER A 13 7.73 -25.35 -4.36
C SER A 13 7.56 -26.09 -3.05
N CYS A 14 6.41 -26.73 -2.84
CA CYS A 14 6.18 -27.56 -1.66
C CYS A 14 7.23 -28.67 -1.55
N LYS A 15 7.49 -29.37 -2.65
CA LYS A 15 8.53 -30.43 -2.69
C LYS A 15 9.93 -29.87 -2.42
N LEU A 16 10.27 -28.71 -3.01
CA LEU A 16 11.59 -28.09 -2.84
C LEU A 16 11.84 -27.65 -1.39
N LEU A 17 10.80 -27.18 -0.72
CA LEU A 17 10.85 -26.65 0.64
C LEU A 17 10.50 -27.69 1.71
N ASP A 18 10.26 -28.94 1.32
CA ASP A 18 9.82 -30.04 2.21
C ASP A 18 8.56 -29.67 3.03
N VAL A 19 7.61 -28.99 2.38
CA VAL A 19 6.34 -28.60 2.99
C VAL A 19 5.25 -29.58 2.57
N ASP A 20 4.58 -30.21 3.53
CA ASP A 20 3.39 -31.03 3.28
C ASP A 20 2.21 -30.12 2.89
N PRO A 21 1.65 -30.25 1.68
CA PRO A 21 0.49 -29.47 1.25
C PRO A 21 -0.73 -29.60 2.18
N ALA A 22 -0.85 -30.70 2.93
CA ALA A 22 -1.94 -30.89 3.90
C ALA A 22 -1.89 -29.90 5.08
N HIS A 23 -0.75 -29.27 5.32
CA HIS A 23 -0.60 -28.23 6.34
C HIS A 23 -0.91 -26.83 5.83
N LEU A 24 -1.18 -26.68 4.52
CA LEU A 24 -1.47 -25.37 3.91
C LEU A 24 -2.98 -25.14 3.86
N ALA A 25 -3.40 -23.91 4.17
CA ALA A 25 -4.80 -23.53 4.07
C ALA A 25 -5.29 -23.60 2.62
N GLU A 26 -6.59 -23.82 2.45
CA GLU A 26 -7.24 -23.71 1.14
C GLU A 26 -7.10 -22.29 0.58
N ILE A 27 -6.83 -22.19 -0.71
CA ILE A 27 -6.80 -20.90 -1.41
C ILE A 27 -8.22 -20.58 -1.86
N VAL A 28 -8.71 -19.42 -1.44
CA VAL A 28 -10.05 -18.93 -1.77
C VAL A 28 -9.99 -17.53 -2.35
N ASP A 29 -11.00 -17.13 -3.11
CA ASP A 29 -11.14 -15.75 -3.57
C ASP A 29 -11.35 -14.81 -2.37
N CYS A 30 -10.87 -13.57 -2.47
CA CYS A 30 -11.07 -12.51 -1.47
C CYS A 30 -12.54 -12.37 -1.01
N THR A 31 -13.46 -12.51 -1.95
CA THR A 31 -14.90 -12.33 -1.76
C THR A 31 -15.63 -13.64 -1.45
N ALA A 32 -14.92 -14.77 -1.35
CA ALA A 32 -15.52 -16.04 -1.00
C ALA A 32 -16.03 -16.02 0.44
N ASN A 33 -17.27 -16.44 0.64
CA ASN A 33 -17.82 -16.67 1.97
C ASN A 33 -17.21 -17.97 2.52
N VAL A 34 -16.37 -17.85 3.54
CA VAL A 34 -15.65 -18.99 4.15
C VAL A 34 -16.37 -19.52 5.40
N GLY A 35 -17.53 -18.98 5.74
CA GLY A 35 -18.35 -19.43 6.87
C GLY A 35 -19.01 -18.28 7.61
N GLY A 36 -19.45 -18.56 8.83
CA GLY A 36 -20.02 -17.57 9.74
C GLY A 36 -19.25 -17.51 11.06
N LEU A 37 -19.37 -16.39 11.77
CA LEU A 37 -18.78 -16.25 13.09
C LEU A 37 -19.31 -17.33 14.04
N THR A 38 -18.41 -17.97 14.77
CA THR A 38 -18.78 -18.88 15.85
C THR A 38 -19.39 -18.08 17.01
N ALA A 39 -20.19 -18.74 17.86
CA ALA A 39 -20.76 -18.12 19.06
C ALA A 39 -19.70 -17.42 19.93
N LYS A 40 -18.53 -18.03 20.06
CA LYS A 40 -17.40 -17.45 20.82
C LYS A 40 -16.89 -16.16 20.20
N ALA A 41 -16.55 -16.19 18.91
CA ALA A 41 -16.03 -15.03 18.20
C ALA A 41 -17.07 -13.90 18.14
N ALA A 42 -18.32 -14.23 17.87
CA ALA A 42 -19.42 -13.26 17.86
C ALA A 42 -19.56 -12.53 19.20
N LYS A 43 -19.47 -13.27 20.31
CA LYS A 43 -19.53 -12.68 21.66
C LYS A 43 -18.34 -11.75 21.92
N GLU A 44 -17.12 -12.15 21.55
CA GLU A 44 -15.91 -11.36 21.76
C GLU A 44 -15.93 -10.06 20.93
N LEU A 45 -16.48 -10.10 19.70
CA LEU A 45 -16.56 -8.98 18.78
C LEU A 45 -17.82 -8.10 18.98
N GLY A 46 -18.77 -8.51 19.82
CA GLY A 46 -20.05 -7.83 19.97
C GLY A 46 -20.93 -7.94 18.73
N LEU A 47 -20.76 -8.99 17.93
CA LEU A 47 -21.50 -9.26 16.70
C LEU A 47 -22.48 -10.43 16.87
N LYS A 48 -23.31 -10.66 15.86
CA LYS A 48 -24.26 -11.77 15.84
C LYS A 48 -23.56 -13.07 15.39
N GLU A 49 -23.86 -14.19 16.05
CA GLU A 49 -23.44 -15.51 15.58
C GLU A 49 -23.94 -15.77 14.16
N GLY A 50 -23.11 -16.40 13.33
CA GLY A 50 -23.40 -16.65 11.93
C GLY A 50 -23.18 -15.45 11.00
N THR A 51 -22.71 -14.30 11.50
CA THR A 51 -22.30 -13.17 10.63
C THR A 51 -21.30 -13.68 9.58
N PRO A 52 -21.55 -13.46 8.27
CA PRO A 52 -20.70 -13.98 7.21
C PRO A 52 -19.25 -13.52 7.34
N VAL A 53 -18.33 -14.45 7.12
CA VAL A 53 -16.88 -14.19 7.08
C VAL A 53 -16.37 -14.45 5.66
N PHE A 54 -15.58 -13.54 5.14
CA PHE A 54 -15.03 -13.62 3.78
C PHE A 54 -13.52 -13.82 3.82
N GLY A 55 -12.97 -14.36 2.71
CA GLY A 55 -11.56 -14.71 2.59
C GLY A 55 -10.60 -13.55 2.86
N GLY A 56 -10.98 -12.35 2.43
CA GLY A 56 -10.11 -11.18 2.54
C GLY A 56 -8.89 -11.26 1.62
N GLY A 57 -7.96 -10.33 1.74
CA GLY A 57 -6.76 -10.27 0.91
C GLY A 57 -5.66 -9.45 1.55
N GLY A 58 -4.50 -9.45 0.92
CA GLY A 58 -3.37 -8.62 1.34
C GLY A 58 -3.66 -7.13 1.18
N ASP A 59 -3.00 -6.31 2.00
CA ASP A 59 -3.17 -4.86 2.03
C ASP A 59 -2.87 -4.22 0.67
N ALA A 60 -1.80 -4.62 -0.02
CA ALA A 60 -1.46 -4.12 -1.35
C ALA A 60 -2.57 -4.33 -2.39
N SER A 61 -3.38 -5.39 -2.26
CA SER A 61 -4.53 -5.64 -3.13
C SER A 61 -5.79 -4.89 -2.67
N LEU A 62 -5.96 -4.67 -1.35
CA LEU A 62 -7.20 -4.13 -0.80
C LEU A 62 -7.19 -2.61 -0.62
N ILE A 63 -6.03 -1.98 -0.50
CA ILE A 63 -5.90 -0.51 -0.44
C ILE A 63 -6.55 0.14 -1.66
N GLY A 64 -6.38 -0.45 -2.86
CA GLY A 64 -7.02 0.02 -4.07
C GLY A 64 -8.55 0.04 -3.98
N VAL A 65 -9.14 -0.97 -3.32
CA VAL A 65 -10.59 -1.01 -3.09
C VAL A 65 -11.02 0.16 -2.20
N GLY A 66 -10.28 0.42 -1.12
CA GLY A 66 -10.53 1.55 -0.22
C GLY A 66 -10.39 2.91 -0.93
N ALA A 67 -9.50 3.01 -1.91
CA ALA A 67 -9.32 4.20 -2.75
C ALA A 67 -10.35 4.31 -3.90
N GLY A 68 -11.23 3.32 -4.08
CA GLY A 68 -12.21 3.28 -5.16
C GLY A 68 -11.67 2.77 -6.50
N SER A 69 -10.42 2.29 -6.56
CA SER A 69 -9.81 1.71 -7.76
C SER A 69 -10.20 0.24 -7.90
N VAL A 70 -11.34 -0.03 -8.52
CA VAL A 70 -11.94 -1.38 -8.66
C VAL A 70 -12.26 -1.76 -10.10
N GLY A 71 -12.47 -0.78 -10.99
CA GLY A 71 -12.74 -0.98 -12.41
C GLY A 71 -11.47 -1.11 -13.24
N LEU A 72 -11.57 -1.75 -14.42
CA LEU A 72 -10.44 -1.85 -15.35
C LEU A 72 -9.91 -0.47 -15.74
N GLY A 73 -8.60 -0.30 -15.65
CA GLY A 73 -7.90 0.95 -15.95
C GLY A 73 -7.94 1.97 -14.81
N GLU A 74 -8.69 1.73 -13.76
CA GLU A 74 -8.66 2.62 -12.58
C GLU A 74 -7.34 2.47 -11.84
N THR A 75 -6.79 3.61 -11.46
CA THR A 75 -5.46 3.71 -10.88
C THR A 75 -5.54 4.37 -9.51
N HIS A 76 -4.74 3.89 -8.58
CA HIS A 76 -4.52 4.55 -7.30
C HIS A 76 -3.03 4.75 -7.02
N ILE A 77 -2.74 5.72 -6.21
CA ILE A 77 -1.41 5.99 -5.67
C ILE A 77 -1.46 5.77 -4.16
N TYR A 78 -0.51 5.01 -3.66
CA TYR A 78 -0.27 4.88 -2.23
C TYR A 78 1.02 5.61 -1.87
N SER A 79 0.97 6.39 -0.81
CA SER A 79 2.15 7.06 -0.25
C SER A 79 2.16 6.85 1.26
N GLY A 80 3.04 5.98 1.69
CA GLY A 80 3.32 5.65 3.10
C GLY A 80 4.83 5.63 3.32
N THR A 81 5.33 4.73 4.16
CA THR A 81 6.77 4.47 4.31
C THR A 81 7.39 4.07 2.98
N SER A 82 6.79 3.10 2.28
CA SER A 82 6.94 2.81 0.86
C SER A 82 5.87 3.54 0.04
N GLY A 83 5.90 3.39 -1.28
CA GLY A 83 4.88 3.94 -2.16
C GLY A 83 4.71 3.10 -3.40
N TRP A 84 3.55 3.21 -4.04
CA TRP A 84 3.30 2.56 -5.33
C TRP A 84 2.23 3.28 -6.15
N VAL A 85 2.28 3.00 -7.44
CA VAL A 85 1.19 3.28 -8.36
C VAL A 85 0.65 1.95 -8.83
N SER A 86 -0.65 1.75 -8.76
CA SER A 86 -1.29 0.50 -9.15
C SER A 86 -2.51 0.75 -10.00
N THR A 87 -2.64 -0.02 -11.08
CA THR A 87 -3.76 0.05 -12.03
C THR A 87 -4.43 -1.32 -12.13
N VAL A 88 -5.75 -1.35 -12.08
CA VAL A 88 -6.54 -2.58 -12.23
C VAL A 88 -6.50 -3.05 -13.68
N VAL A 89 -6.08 -4.30 -13.88
CA VAL A 89 -5.97 -4.95 -15.21
C VAL A 89 -6.63 -6.33 -15.21
N ASP A 90 -6.92 -6.87 -16.39
CA ASP A 90 -7.55 -8.19 -16.58
C ASP A 90 -6.55 -9.29 -16.92
N LYS A 91 -5.27 -8.98 -16.97
CA LYS A 91 -4.19 -9.92 -17.31
C LYS A 91 -3.04 -9.84 -16.32
N SER A 92 -2.53 -11.00 -15.96
CA SER A 92 -1.26 -11.07 -15.24
C SER A 92 -0.11 -10.78 -16.20
N VAL A 93 0.53 -9.62 -16.03
CA VAL A 93 1.64 -9.15 -16.86
C VAL A 93 2.86 -8.94 -15.97
N VAL A 94 4.03 -9.29 -16.49
CA VAL A 94 5.32 -8.98 -15.87
C VAL A 94 6.15 -8.23 -16.89
N ASP A 95 6.57 -7.02 -16.55
CA ASP A 95 7.55 -6.25 -17.30
C ASP A 95 8.83 -6.14 -16.49
N ALA A 96 9.75 -7.06 -16.76
CA ALA A 96 11.03 -7.11 -16.05
C ALA A 96 11.94 -5.90 -16.37
N SER A 97 11.73 -5.24 -17.52
CA SER A 97 12.54 -4.07 -17.92
C SER A 97 12.15 -2.82 -17.13
N ALA A 98 10.86 -2.68 -16.82
CA ALA A 98 10.33 -1.60 -16.00
C ALA A 98 10.22 -1.98 -14.51
N MET A 99 10.58 -3.22 -14.14
CA MET A 99 10.39 -3.76 -12.79
C MET A 99 8.94 -3.68 -12.29
N ILE A 100 7.99 -3.88 -13.20
CA ILE A 100 6.56 -3.83 -12.90
C ILE A 100 5.96 -5.23 -13.09
N ALA A 101 5.13 -5.65 -12.16
CA ALA A 101 4.43 -6.92 -12.24
C ALA A 101 2.98 -6.78 -11.81
N ALA A 102 2.13 -7.66 -12.34
CA ALA A 102 0.76 -7.76 -11.85
C ALA A 102 0.71 -8.69 -10.63
N ILE A 103 0.11 -8.20 -9.56
CA ILE A 103 -0.26 -8.98 -8.39
C ILE A 103 -1.75 -9.33 -8.44
N THR A 104 -2.19 -10.32 -7.68
CA THR A 104 -3.62 -10.69 -7.60
C THR A 104 -4.41 -9.51 -7.04
N GLY A 105 -5.46 -9.10 -7.75
CA GLY A 105 -6.38 -8.06 -7.32
C GLY A 105 -7.39 -8.57 -6.27
N ALA A 106 -8.15 -7.65 -5.71
CA ALA A 106 -9.23 -7.97 -4.78
C ALA A 106 -10.44 -8.65 -5.42
N GLN A 107 -10.65 -8.42 -6.71
CA GLN A 107 -11.74 -9.02 -7.47
C GLN A 107 -11.25 -10.25 -8.24
N LYS A 108 -12.13 -11.22 -8.35
CA LYS A 108 -11.88 -12.42 -9.14
C LYS A 108 -11.49 -12.05 -10.57
N ASP A 109 -10.49 -12.74 -11.11
CA ASP A 109 -9.97 -12.54 -12.48
C ASP A 109 -9.44 -11.11 -12.75
N LYS A 110 -9.17 -10.32 -11.72
CA LYS A 110 -8.52 -9.02 -11.82
C LYS A 110 -7.14 -9.05 -11.17
N PHE A 111 -6.28 -8.20 -11.68
CA PHE A 111 -4.92 -8.03 -11.19
C PHE A 111 -4.66 -6.55 -10.98
N ASN A 112 -3.73 -6.25 -10.12
CA ASN A 112 -3.18 -4.92 -9.96
C ASN A 112 -1.81 -4.88 -10.65
N TYR A 113 -1.67 -4.09 -11.71
CA TYR A 113 -0.40 -3.81 -12.36
C TYR A 113 0.33 -2.79 -11.51
N PHE A 114 1.42 -3.23 -10.88
CA PHE A 114 1.94 -2.65 -9.67
C PHE A 114 3.38 -2.17 -9.88
N ALA A 115 3.57 -0.87 -9.76
CA ALA A 115 4.89 -0.21 -9.79
C ALA A 115 5.21 0.28 -8.37
N GLU A 116 6.15 -0.36 -7.72
CA GLU A 116 6.52 -0.11 -6.34
C GLU A 116 7.76 0.77 -6.23
N LEU A 117 7.74 1.66 -5.24
CA LEU A 117 8.90 2.36 -4.69
C LEU A 117 9.14 1.80 -3.28
N GLU A 118 10.28 1.20 -3.05
CA GLU A 118 10.69 0.65 -1.76
C GLU A 118 10.63 1.69 -0.63
N THR A 119 10.90 2.95 -0.97
CA THR A 119 10.87 4.09 -0.06
C THR A 119 10.13 5.26 -0.68
N ALA A 120 9.16 5.84 0.03
CA ALA A 120 8.44 7.04 -0.37
C ALA A 120 8.49 8.08 0.76
N GLY A 121 7.59 8.03 1.73
CA GLY A 121 7.62 8.93 2.89
C GLY A 121 8.91 8.83 3.70
N LYS A 122 9.56 7.67 3.71
CA LYS A 122 10.88 7.49 4.33
C LYS A 122 11.98 8.33 3.65
N CYS A 123 11.85 8.63 2.36
CA CYS A 123 12.75 9.56 1.67
C CYS A 123 12.64 10.97 2.25
N LEU A 124 11.44 11.44 2.57
CA LEU A 124 11.25 12.75 3.18
C LEU A 124 11.84 12.82 4.60
N GLU A 125 11.75 11.74 5.37
CA GLU A 125 12.43 11.65 6.66
C GLU A 125 13.95 11.76 6.48
N TRP A 126 14.50 11.03 5.51
CA TRP A 126 15.92 11.06 5.20
C TRP A 126 16.38 12.47 4.76
N VAL A 127 15.63 13.12 3.89
CA VAL A 127 15.90 14.52 3.47
C VAL A 127 15.91 15.43 4.68
N LYS A 128 14.93 15.31 5.55
CA LYS A 128 14.86 16.08 6.80
C LYS A 128 16.12 15.88 7.67
N GLU A 129 16.59 14.65 7.79
CA GLU A 129 17.70 14.30 8.68
C GLU A 129 19.09 14.65 8.13
N HIS A 130 19.23 14.72 6.79
CA HIS A 130 20.54 14.82 6.14
C HIS A 130 20.73 16.07 5.28
N LEU A 131 19.66 16.60 4.69
CA LEU A 131 19.75 17.70 3.74
C LEU A 131 19.05 18.98 4.21
N ALA A 132 18.06 18.89 5.07
CA ALA A 132 17.23 20.02 5.48
C ALA A 132 17.67 20.64 6.82
N LEU A 133 18.96 20.62 7.14
CA LEU A 133 19.47 21.13 8.42
C LEU A 133 19.31 22.65 8.54
N ASP A 134 19.47 23.38 7.43
CA ASP A 134 19.30 24.83 7.40
C ASP A 134 17.82 25.19 7.53
N GLU A 135 16.93 24.47 6.85
CA GLU A 135 15.47 24.63 6.94
C GLU A 135 14.96 24.33 8.35
N ILE A 136 15.52 23.33 9.03
CA ILE A 136 15.24 23.03 10.44
C ILE A 136 15.66 24.21 11.31
N GLY A 137 16.83 24.77 11.09
CA GLY A 137 17.33 25.95 11.81
C GLY A 137 16.42 27.15 11.62
N ILE A 138 16.00 27.42 10.40
CA ILE A 138 15.07 28.51 10.06
C ILE A 138 13.70 28.26 10.69
N PHE A 139 13.16 27.03 10.61
CA PHE A 139 11.90 26.66 11.24
C PHE A 139 11.92 26.90 12.75
N LEU A 140 12.98 26.45 13.44
CA LEU A 140 13.15 26.63 14.88
C LEU A 140 13.26 28.13 15.24
N GLN A 141 13.99 28.92 14.47
CA GLN A 141 14.06 30.36 14.65
C GLN A 141 12.69 31.02 14.49
N LYS A 142 11.93 30.66 13.46
CA LYS A 142 10.57 31.19 13.24
C LYS A 142 9.61 30.80 14.36
N THR A 143 9.71 29.58 14.89
CA THR A 143 8.86 29.13 16.01
C THR A 143 9.25 29.80 17.32
N HIS A 144 10.53 30.08 17.58
CA HIS A 144 10.97 30.81 18.76
C HIS A 144 10.65 32.33 18.72
N VAL A 145 10.64 32.92 17.53
CA VAL A 145 10.23 34.32 17.33
C VAL A 145 8.71 34.47 17.39
N ALA A 146 7.98 33.39 17.11
CA ALA A 146 6.51 33.33 17.19
C ALA A 146 5.98 33.10 18.62
N GLU A 147 6.60 33.62 19.66
CA GLU A 147 5.91 33.92 20.94
C GLU A 147 4.72 34.90 20.73
N SER A 148 4.60 35.48 19.55
CA SER A 148 3.43 36.21 19.07
C SER A 148 2.52 35.30 18.27
N LYS A 149 1.54 34.72 18.92
CA LYS A 149 0.19 34.25 18.54
C LYS A 149 -0.13 33.64 17.15
N GLU A 150 0.77 33.52 16.18
CA GLU A 150 0.52 32.94 14.86
C GLU A 150 1.74 32.14 14.37
N SER A 151 1.95 30.95 14.92
CA SER A 151 2.81 29.98 14.26
C SER A 151 2.11 29.57 12.95
N VAL A 152 2.61 30.07 11.83
CA VAL A 152 2.09 29.79 10.49
C VAL A 152 2.25 28.30 10.11
N TYR A 153 3.08 27.57 10.84
CA TYR A 153 3.40 26.16 10.59
C TYR A 153 3.12 25.32 11.83
N THR A 154 2.41 24.22 11.64
CA THR A 154 2.06 23.28 12.72
C THR A 154 3.15 22.24 12.98
N SER A 155 4.03 22.01 12.01
CA SER A 155 5.13 21.06 12.09
C SER A 155 6.26 21.41 11.11
N LEU A 156 7.43 20.78 11.31
CA LEU A 156 8.52 20.87 10.34
C LEU A 156 8.12 20.35 8.96
N TYR A 157 7.30 19.29 8.89
CA TYR A 157 6.82 18.74 7.62
C TYR A 157 5.88 19.71 6.90
N ASP A 158 5.06 20.46 7.63
CA ASP A 158 4.23 21.52 7.09
C ASP A 158 5.07 22.63 6.44
N TYR A 159 6.15 23.01 7.09
CA TYR A 159 7.12 23.96 6.55
C TYR A 159 7.84 23.42 5.30
N LEU A 160 8.31 22.17 5.32
CA LEU A 160 8.95 21.54 4.17
C LEU A 160 7.97 21.38 2.99
N SER A 161 6.71 21.04 3.26
CA SER A 161 5.66 20.95 2.24
C SER A 161 5.45 22.28 1.52
N LYS A 162 5.49 23.40 2.26
CA LYS A 162 5.38 24.73 1.63
C LYS A 162 6.56 25.03 0.72
N ILE A 163 7.79 24.66 1.10
CA ILE A 163 8.97 24.83 0.26
C ILE A 163 8.80 24.00 -1.04
N ILE A 164 8.28 22.79 -0.93
CA ILE A 164 8.00 21.92 -2.08
C ILE A 164 6.96 22.55 -2.99
N ASP A 165 5.87 23.08 -2.44
CA ASP A 165 4.79 23.75 -3.21
C ASP A 165 5.28 24.99 -3.95
N GLU A 166 6.25 25.72 -3.40
CA GLU A 166 6.87 26.90 -4.01
C GLU A 166 7.93 26.51 -5.07
N THR A 167 8.32 25.24 -5.14
CA THR A 167 9.33 24.75 -6.08
C THR A 167 8.68 24.37 -7.41
N PRO A 168 9.13 24.92 -8.55
CA PRO A 168 8.56 24.58 -9.83
C PRO A 168 8.76 23.11 -10.20
N ALA A 169 7.84 22.54 -10.97
CA ALA A 169 7.95 21.19 -11.47
C ALA A 169 9.30 20.96 -12.18
N GLY A 170 9.98 19.85 -11.84
CA GLY A 170 11.32 19.56 -12.33
C GLY A 170 12.44 20.32 -11.61
N SER A 171 12.13 21.05 -10.53
CA SER A 171 13.12 21.69 -9.63
C SER A 171 14.23 22.49 -10.36
N GLY A 172 13.88 23.13 -11.49
CA GLY A 172 14.86 23.84 -12.31
C GLY A 172 15.86 22.92 -13.03
N GLY A 173 15.58 21.63 -13.17
CA GLY A 173 16.46 20.65 -13.82
C GLY A 173 17.49 20.02 -12.88
N VAL A 174 17.30 20.15 -11.59
CA VAL A 174 18.08 19.35 -10.60
C VAL A 174 17.56 17.93 -10.62
N ILE A 175 18.45 16.96 -10.92
CA ILE A 175 18.18 15.51 -10.94
C ILE A 175 18.87 14.87 -9.75
#